data_48fa23bb72e601a9ce59d458edecfbf3
#
_entry.id   48fa23bb72e601a9ce59d458edecfbf3
#
_cell.length_a   1.000
_cell.length_b   1.000
_cell.length_c   1.000
_cell.angle_alpha   90.00
_cell.angle_beta   90.00
_cell.angle_gamma   90.00
#
_symmetry.space_group_name_H-M   'P 1'
#
loop_
_entity.id
_entity.type
_entity.pdbx_description
1 polymer ?
#
loop_
_entity_poly.entity_id
_entity_poly.type
_entity_poly.pdbx_seq_one_letter_code
_entity_poly.pdbx_strand_id
1 'polypeptide(L)'
;MSEDTINASEDDKGRKKRPAQGKRRSRGDGGLYWSEDRQRWIAEVTVGYTPAGKRIVRKASDRTKTGALAKLKRKMREYEDGLPAEDGSYTVARAVEDWLKYGLGNRDANTVKNRRSLAENHVIPDLGARKLAELSADDVDRWLAEKSKKLSTKTLREIRSVLKRAVARAQARDKVKRNVVLLCEVPTGQPGRPSKALTFEQADALLSAAEDGSAMGAYIVLSLLTGARTEELRELAWSHVVTYVPDRKGWVSVEEAGWQGEEFAVYVWRSVRRGGDTKTSKSRRTLKLPRRCVVTLAALWDNQAAARAIGKGAGLVFPDENGDKRGPMNVLRAFRRVARRAGLNGAEWTPRELRHSFVSLLSDSGMPLEQIARLVGHSGTNVTETIYRHQIRPVIEDGATAMDQLFPGSHGEP
;
A
#
# COMPACT_ATOMS: atom_id res chain seq x y z
N MET A 1 66.62 91.67 17.47
CA MET A 1 67.81 91.16 16.78
C MET A 1 67.50 89.72 16.33
N SER A 2 67.40 89.63 15.04
CA SER A 2 67.90 88.66 14.08
C SER A 2 67.00 87.37 13.99
N GLU A 3 66.23 87.27 12.95
CA GLU A 3 66.53 86.70 11.61
C GLU A 3 66.85 85.23 11.70
N ASP A 4 66.25 84.26 10.97
CA ASP A 4 66.00 84.14 9.51
C ASP A 4 65.07 82.96 9.31
N THR A 5 64.02 83.02 8.54
CA THR A 5 63.82 82.84 7.10
C THR A 5 64.11 81.48 6.50
N ILE A 6 63.04 80.98 5.87
CA ILE A 6 62.98 80.13 4.65
C ILE A 6 63.25 78.61 4.82
N ASN A 7 62.34 77.67 4.48
CA ASN A 7 61.99 77.38 3.09
C ASN A 7 60.81 76.33 3.03
N ALA A 8 59.97 76.53 2.06
CA ALA A 8 58.90 75.63 1.67
C ALA A 8 59.43 74.47 0.84
N SER A 9 58.83 73.33 0.95
CA SER A 9 58.57 72.49 -0.22
C SER A 9 57.51 71.42 0.10
N GLU A 10 56.44 71.50 -0.62
CA GLU A 10 55.58 70.50 -1.20
C GLU A 10 55.87 69.05 -0.84
N ASP A 11 54.86 68.34 -0.21
CA ASP A 11 54.31 67.10 -0.74
C ASP A 11 53.00 66.72 0.01
N ASP A 12 51.91 67.36 -0.39
CA ASP A 12 50.56 66.95 -0.04
C ASP A 12 50.08 66.05 -1.14
N LYS A 13 50.33 64.70 -1.04
CA LYS A 13 49.71 63.68 -1.84
C LYS A 13 48.86 62.75 -0.97
N GLY A 14 47.54 63.03 -0.89
CA GLY A 14 46.55 61.98 -1.01
C GLY A 14 46.29 61.07 0.19
N ARG A 15 46.10 61.63 1.39
CA ARG A 15 45.32 60.82 2.43
C ARG A 15 43.86 60.81 2.09
N LYS A 16 43.42 59.79 1.37
CA LYS A 16 41.98 59.43 1.25
C LYS A 16 41.40 59.27 2.65
N LYS A 17 40.54 60.22 3.04
CA LYS A 17 39.75 60.14 4.29
C LYS A 17 39.07 58.76 4.38
N ARG A 18 39.41 58.01 5.44
CA ARG A 18 38.66 56.83 5.82
C ARG A 18 37.19 57.24 5.98
N PRO A 19 36.27 56.53 5.33
CA PRO A 19 34.85 56.81 5.51
C PRO A 19 34.50 56.61 6.99
N ALA A 20 33.70 57.52 7.55
CA ALA A 20 33.26 57.56 8.94
C ALA A 20 32.81 56.18 9.40
N GLN A 21 33.34 55.72 10.53
CA GLN A 21 32.90 54.51 11.20
C GLN A 21 31.40 54.61 11.44
N GLY A 22 30.61 53.89 10.62
CA GLY A 22 29.18 53.77 10.83
C GLY A 22 28.88 53.20 12.22
N LYS A 23 27.83 53.70 12.85
CA LYS A 23 27.32 53.24 14.18
C LYS A 23 27.51 51.75 14.34
N ARG A 24 28.13 51.31 15.45
CA ARG A 24 28.23 49.90 15.83
C ARG A 24 26.84 49.31 15.82
N ARG A 25 26.63 48.31 14.94
CA ARG A 25 25.36 47.61 14.81
C ARG A 25 25.14 46.74 16.06
N SER A 26 23.88 46.56 16.44
CA SER A 26 23.49 45.71 17.56
C SER A 26 23.94 44.26 17.35
N ARG A 27 24.24 43.56 18.44
CA ARG A 27 24.48 42.12 18.39
C ARG A 27 23.24 41.43 17.81
N GLY A 28 23.36 40.85 16.59
CA GLY A 28 22.24 40.19 15.92
C GLY A 28 21.89 40.76 14.53
N ASP A 29 22.29 42.01 14.20
CA ASP A 29 21.91 42.68 12.93
C ASP A 29 22.57 42.09 11.66
N GLY A 30 23.39 41.05 11.80
CA GLY A 30 24.06 40.37 10.69
C GLY A 30 25.21 41.17 10.06
N GLY A 31 25.97 40.54 9.17
CA GLY A 31 27.06 41.14 8.38
C GLY A 31 26.57 41.58 7.00
N LEU A 32 27.05 42.76 6.54
CA LEU A 32 26.87 43.18 5.15
C LEU A 32 28.23 43.72 4.65
N TYR A 33 28.79 43.06 3.65
CA TYR A 33 30.10 43.40 3.08
C TYR A 33 30.11 43.14 1.57
N TRP A 34 31.06 43.82 0.90
CA TRP A 34 31.35 43.62 -0.51
C TRP A 34 32.35 42.47 -0.67
N SER A 35 32.09 41.54 -1.57
CA SER A 35 33.01 40.46 -1.93
C SER A 35 33.68 40.84 -3.25
N GLU A 36 34.99 41.10 -3.20
CA GLU A 36 35.78 41.41 -4.38
C GLU A 36 35.81 40.26 -5.37
N ASP A 37 35.98 39.02 -4.88
CA ASP A 37 36.04 37.81 -5.71
C ASP A 37 34.74 37.58 -6.48
N ARG A 38 33.61 37.90 -5.85
CA ARG A 38 32.27 37.66 -6.42
C ARG A 38 31.63 38.87 -7.05
N GLN A 39 32.27 40.05 -6.91
CA GLN A 39 31.76 41.35 -7.38
C GLN A 39 30.30 41.58 -6.95
N ARG A 40 29.99 41.27 -5.67
CA ARG A 40 28.62 41.31 -5.11
C ARG A 40 28.63 41.71 -3.64
N TRP A 41 27.54 42.32 -3.21
CA TRP A 41 27.22 42.51 -1.81
C TRP A 41 26.76 41.20 -1.19
N ILE A 42 27.34 40.84 -0.04
CA ILE A 42 26.96 39.67 0.75
C ILE A 42 26.35 40.17 2.07
N ALA A 43 25.13 39.75 2.34
CA ALA A 43 24.46 39.94 3.62
C ALA A 43 24.38 38.56 4.33
N GLU A 44 24.73 38.51 5.62
CA GLU A 44 24.70 37.28 6.42
C GLU A 44 24.18 37.52 7.83
N VAL A 45 23.51 36.53 8.39
CA VAL A 45 23.02 36.54 9.78
C VAL A 45 23.15 35.14 10.40
N THR A 46 23.45 35.09 11.69
CA THR A 46 23.48 33.87 12.47
C THR A 46 22.05 33.54 12.91
N VAL A 47 21.57 32.32 12.60
CA VAL A 47 20.21 31.86 12.90
C VAL A 47 20.17 30.81 13.99
N GLY A 48 21.30 30.32 14.47
CA GLY A 48 21.38 29.33 15.53
C GLY A 48 22.70 28.56 15.52
N TYR A 49 22.73 27.46 16.26
CA TYR A 49 23.87 26.56 16.35
C TYR A 49 23.41 25.12 16.12
N THR A 50 24.28 24.29 15.53
CA THR A 50 24.02 22.84 15.43
C THR A 50 24.13 22.19 16.81
N PRO A 51 23.60 20.94 17.00
CA PRO A 51 23.82 20.20 18.24
C PRO A 51 25.30 20.04 18.64
N ALA A 52 26.21 20.12 17.67
CA ALA A 52 27.66 20.11 17.89
C ALA A 52 28.25 21.52 18.13
N GLY A 53 27.42 22.53 18.38
CA GLY A 53 27.86 23.90 18.71
C GLY A 53 28.36 24.75 17.51
N LYS A 54 28.27 24.24 16.27
CA LYS A 54 28.67 24.96 15.08
C LYS A 54 27.64 26.01 14.67
N ARG A 55 28.07 27.24 14.38
CA ARG A 55 27.23 28.37 13.93
C ARG A 55 26.47 28.05 12.64
N ILE A 56 25.19 28.26 12.64
CA ILE A 56 24.33 28.19 11.44
C ILE A 56 24.17 29.65 10.94
N VAL A 57 24.68 29.92 9.73
CA VAL A 57 24.67 31.27 9.12
C VAL A 57 23.85 31.25 7.85
N ARG A 58 22.93 32.19 7.68
CA ARG A 58 22.23 32.44 6.42
C ARG A 58 22.89 33.56 5.67
N LYS A 59 23.14 33.35 4.37
CA LYS A 59 23.78 34.31 3.48
C LYS A 59 22.91 34.59 2.25
N ALA A 60 22.91 35.83 1.81
CA ALA A 60 22.32 36.23 0.55
C ALA A 60 23.30 37.15 -0.19
N SER A 61 23.30 37.12 -1.52
CA SER A 61 24.15 37.99 -2.32
C SER A 61 23.34 38.65 -3.44
N ASP A 62 23.73 39.91 -3.73
CA ASP A 62 23.16 40.70 -4.83
C ASP A 62 24.21 41.70 -5.36
N ARG A 63 23.94 42.24 -6.57
CA ARG A 63 24.77 43.33 -7.14
C ARG A 63 24.63 44.62 -6.36
N THR A 64 23.50 44.83 -5.69
CA THR A 64 23.20 46.01 -4.89
C THR A 64 23.11 45.67 -3.40
N LYS A 65 23.43 46.62 -2.56
CA LYS A 65 23.37 46.57 -1.11
C LYS A 65 21.93 46.24 -0.62
N THR A 66 20.99 46.98 -1.20
CA THR A 66 19.56 46.86 -0.90
C THR A 66 19.01 45.49 -1.33
N GLY A 67 19.44 45.01 -2.51
CA GLY A 67 19.04 43.68 -3.01
C GLY A 67 19.55 42.54 -2.14
N ALA A 68 20.80 42.60 -1.65
CA ALA A 68 21.34 41.60 -0.74
C ALA A 68 20.59 41.57 0.60
N LEU A 69 20.26 42.73 1.16
CA LEU A 69 19.45 42.83 2.39
C LEU A 69 18.00 42.33 2.19
N ALA A 70 17.34 42.70 1.08
CA ALA A 70 16.00 42.23 0.76
C ALA A 70 15.94 40.70 0.62
N LYS A 71 16.94 40.13 -0.08
CA LYS A 71 17.06 38.65 -0.21
C LYS A 71 17.35 37.97 1.13
N LEU A 72 18.19 38.57 1.99
CA LEU A 72 18.44 38.05 3.32
C LEU A 72 17.16 38.09 4.17
N LYS A 73 16.43 39.21 4.16
CA LYS A 73 15.17 39.37 4.90
C LYS A 73 14.13 38.36 4.44
N ARG A 74 14.05 38.06 3.13
CA ARG A 74 13.19 36.98 2.62
C ARG A 74 13.60 35.60 3.17
N LYS A 75 14.90 35.25 3.13
CA LYS A 75 15.44 34.01 3.69
C LYS A 75 15.25 33.92 5.20
N MET A 76 15.28 35.04 5.92
CA MET A 76 14.98 35.08 7.35
C MET A 76 13.51 34.79 7.63
N ARG A 77 12.59 35.39 6.89
CA ARG A 77 11.13 35.04 7.00
C ARG A 77 10.88 33.56 6.73
N GLU A 78 11.53 33.02 5.69
CA GLU A 78 11.44 31.59 5.38
C GLU A 78 11.96 30.73 6.54
N TYR A 79 13.01 31.18 7.23
CA TYR A 79 13.56 30.50 8.41
C TYR A 79 12.67 30.64 9.65
N GLU A 80 12.15 31.84 9.94
CA GLU A 80 11.21 32.11 11.02
C GLU A 80 9.89 31.33 10.83
N ASP A 81 9.51 31.11 9.58
CA ASP A 81 8.40 30.26 9.17
C ASP A 81 8.71 28.75 9.28
N GLY A 82 9.88 28.36 9.81
CA GLY A 82 10.29 26.98 10.00
C GLY A 82 10.74 26.25 8.72
N LEU A 83 10.99 26.98 7.62
CA LEU A 83 11.52 26.38 6.39
C LEU A 83 13.05 26.28 6.48
N PRO A 84 13.66 25.09 6.44
CA PRO A 84 15.10 24.96 6.33
C PRO A 84 15.55 25.57 5.00
N ALA A 85 16.57 26.41 5.04
CA ALA A 85 17.23 26.90 3.83
C ALA A 85 18.18 25.83 3.30
N GLU A 86 17.68 24.69 2.91
CA GLU A 86 18.30 23.91 1.84
C GLU A 86 17.84 24.57 0.53
N ASP A 87 18.81 24.81 -0.35
CA ASP A 87 18.56 25.36 -1.69
C ASP A 87 17.24 24.87 -2.19
N GLY A 88 16.38 25.75 -2.74
CA GLY A 88 15.02 25.43 -3.20
C GLY A 88 14.93 24.31 -4.24
N SER A 89 15.79 23.28 -4.07
CA SER A 89 15.97 22.09 -4.91
C SER A 89 15.24 20.86 -4.38
N TYR A 90 14.59 20.92 -3.18
CA TYR A 90 13.87 19.75 -2.68
C TYR A 90 12.61 19.50 -3.51
N THR A 91 12.67 18.46 -4.35
CA THR A 91 11.63 18.14 -5.33
C THR A 91 10.61 17.15 -4.78
N VAL A 92 9.48 16.99 -5.48
CA VAL A 92 8.47 15.96 -5.22
C VAL A 92 9.09 14.57 -5.32
N ALA A 93 9.96 14.32 -6.32
CA ALA A 93 10.66 13.03 -6.44
C ALA A 93 11.44 12.70 -5.17
N ARG A 94 12.23 13.65 -4.67
CA ARG A 94 13.03 13.46 -3.45
C ARG A 94 12.15 13.23 -2.22
N ALA A 95 11.03 13.94 -2.11
CA ALA A 95 10.08 13.71 -1.02
C ALA A 95 9.47 12.30 -1.05
N VAL A 96 9.16 11.79 -2.24
CA VAL A 96 8.62 10.44 -2.45
C VAL A 96 9.69 9.38 -2.14
N GLU A 97 10.92 9.55 -2.61
CA GLU A 97 12.04 8.65 -2.33
C GLU A 97 12.36 8.58 -0.84
N ASP A 98 12.43 9.72 -0.16
CA ASP A 98 12.63 9.79 1.29
C ASP A 98 11.50 9.09 2.06
N TRP A 99 10.26 9.22 1.59
CA TRP A 99 9.13 8.51 2.19
C TRP A 99 9.20 7.00 1.93
N LEU A 100 9.55 6.55 0.72
CA LEU A 100 9.74 5.14 0.40
C LEU A 100 10.86 4.52 1.23
N LYS A 101 11.95 5.28 1.47
CA LYS A 101 13.10 4.81 2.23
C LYS A 101 12.84 4.73 3.74
N TYR A 102 12.20 5.73 4.30
CA TYR A 102 12.09 5.89 5.75
C TYR A 102 10.67 5.82 6.31
N GLY A 103 9.64 5.90 5.47
CA GLY A 103 8.24 5.97 5.88
C GLY A 103 7.49 4.62 5.86
N LEU A 104 8.14 3.55 5.43
CA LEU A 104 7.54 2.23 5.22
C LEU A 104 8.15 1.11 6.09
N GLY A 105 8.96 1.46 7.10
CA GLY A 105 9.79 0.51 7.85
C GLY A 105 9.08 -0.72 8.43
N ASN A 106 7.83 -0.58 8.86
CA ASN A 106 7.05 -1.67 9.47
C ASN A 106 5.96 -2.23 8.54
N ARG A 107 6.10 -2.04 7.22
CA ARG A 107 5.12 -2.53 6.25
C ARG A 107 5.56 -3.85 5.64
N ASP A 108 4.56 -4.67 5.30
CA ASP A 108 4.74 -5.90 4.53
C ASP A 108 5.46 -5.63 3.19
N ALA A 109 6.35 -6.56 2.78
CA ALA A 109 7.17 -6.40 1.58
C ALA A 109 6.35 -6.16 0.30
N ASN A 110 5.18 -6.81 0.16
CA ASN A 110 4.29 -6.60 -0.98
C ASN A 110 3.67 -5.20 -0.94
N THR A 111 3.35 -4.68 0.24
CA THR A 111 2.88 -3.30 0.41
C THR A 111 3.96 -2.32 0.00
N VAL A 112 5.21 -2.53 0.42
CA VAL A 112 6.36 -1.69 0.03
C VAL A 112 6.55 -1.73 -1.49
N LYS A 113 6.59 -2.92 -2.09
CA LYS A 113 6.71 -3.12 -3.54
C LYS A 113 5.61 -2.40 -4.31
N ASN A 114 4.35 -2.53 -3.86
CA ASN A 114 3.20 -1.88 -4.50
C ASN A 114 3.28 -0.35 -4.39
N ARG A 115 3.63 0.20 -3.21
CA ARG A 115 3.79 1.64 -3.02
C ARG A 115 4.93 2.21 -3.87
N ARG A 116 6.03 1.48 -3.98
CA ARG A 116 7.15 1.83 -4.86
C ARG A 116 6.70 1.88 -6.32
N SER A 117 6.05 0.82 -6.81
CA SER A 117 5.54 0.75 -8.18
C SER A 117 4.57 1.89 -8.51
N LEU A 118 3.65 2.22 -7.59
CA LEU A 118 2.74 3.36 -7.76
C LEU A 118 3.49 4.70 -7.83
N ALA A 119 4.52 4.87 -7.00
CA ALA A 119 5.34 6.07 -7.00
C ALA A 119 6.13 6.23 -8.31
N GLU A 120 6.84 5.17 -8.72
CA GLU A 120 7.72 5.15 -9.90
C GLU A 120 6.96 5.25 -11.22
N ASN A 121 5.75 4.67 -11.31
CA ASN A 121 4.98 4.66 -12.56
C ASN A 121 4.01 5.84 -12.70
N HIS A 122 3.63 6.49 -11.59
CA HIS A 122 2.54 7.48 -11.65
C HIS A 122 2.85 8.82 -10.98
N VAL A 123 3.67 8.87 -9.92
CA VAL A 123 3.92 10.12 -9.19
C VAL A 123 5.19 10.79 -9.68
N ILE A 124 6.31 10.08 -9.66
CA ILE A 124 7.63 10.62 -10.02
C ILE A 124 7.69 11.08 -11.47
N PRO A 125 7.19 10.33 -12.48
CA PRO A 125 7.29 10.76 -13.87
C PRO A 125 6.57 12.07 -14.16
N ASP A 126 5.43 12.34 -13.51
CA ASP A 126 4.60 13.50 -13.83
C ASP A 126 4.90 14.71 -12.93
N LEU A 127 5.13 14.49 -11.64
CA LEU A 127 5.29 15.55 -10.65
C LEU A 127 6.69 15.64 -10.07
N GLY A 128 7.54 14.64 -10.31
CA GLY A 128 8.83 14.49 -9.61
C GLY A 128 9.78 15.65 -9.76
N ALA A 129 9.85 16.27 -10.93
CA ALA A 129 10.73 17.41 -11.19
C ALA A 129 10.26 18.72 -10.51
N ARG A 130 8.99 18.81 -10.09
CA ARG A 130 8.43 19.99 -9.45
C ARG A 130 9.09 20.20 -8.09
N LYS A 131 9.51 21.42 -7.78
CA LYS A 131 9.96 21.80 -6.44
C LYS A 131 8.79 21.65 -5.47
N LEU A 132 9.01 20.98 -4.34
CA LEU A 132 7.95 20.69 -3.39
C LEU A 132 7.29 21.95 -2.81
N ALA A 133 8.09 22.99 -2.58
CA ALA A 133 7.59 24.28 -2.09
C ALA A 133 6.71 25.03 -3.10
N GLU A 134 6.83 24.71 -4.39
CA GLU A 134 6.07 25.32 -5.50
C GLU A 134 4.89 24.44 -5.95
N LEU A 135 4.73 23.23 -5.37
CA LEU A 135 3.60 22.34 -5.68
C LEU A 135 2.30 22.99 -5.19
N SER A 136 1.36 23.21 -6.09
CA SER A 136 0.04 23.77 -5.79
C SER A 136 -1.04 22.70 -5.77
N ALA A 137 -2.22 23.02 -5.21
CA ALA A 137 -3.40 22.16 -5.29
C ALA A 137 -3.84 21.97 -6.75
N ASP A 138 -3.79 23.04 -7.55
CA ASP A 138 -4.12 23.00 -8.97
C ASP A 138 -3.23 22.03 -9.78
N ASP A 139 -1.94 21.94 -9.43
CA ASP A 139 -1.04 20.96 -10.06
C ASP A 139 -1.48 19.53 -9.77
N VAL A 140 -1.88 19.25 -8.52
CA VAL A 140 -2.35 17.93 -8.09
C VAL A 140 -3.70 17.59 -8.70
N ASP A 141 -4.63 18.56 -8.77
CA ASP A 141 -5.95 18.35 -9.37
C ASP A 141 -5.85 18.09 -10.87
N ARG A 142 -5.04 18.85 -11.60
CA ARG A 142 -4.77 18.60 -13.03
C ARG A 142 -4.14 17.24 -13.27
N TRP A 143 -3.17 16.86 -12.44
CA TRP A 143 -2.54 15.54 -12.50
C TRP A 143 -3.52 14.41 -12.27
N LEU A 144 -4.40 14.49 -11.24
CA LEU A 144 -5.42 13.50 -10.97
C LEU A 144 -6.46 13.42 -12.08
N ALA A 145 -6.88 14.56 -12.63
CA ALA A 145 -7.79 14.63 -13.76
C ALA A 145 -7.21 13.97 -15.02
N GLU A 146 -5.92 14.17 -15.32
CA GLU A 146 -5.28 13.48 -16.44
C GLU A 146 -5.18 11.98 -16.21
N LYS A 147 -4.79 11.55 -15.00
CA LYS A 147 -4.71 10.13 -14.63
C LYS A 147 -6.08 9.44 -14.63
N SER A 148 -7.18 10.16 -14.36
CA SER A 148 -8.54 9.59 -14.35
C SER A 148 -8.98 9.06 -15.71
N LYS A 149 -8.43 9.59 -16.80
CA LYS A 149 -8.69 9.10 -18.16
C LYS A 149 -8.23 7.65 -18.39
N LYS A 150 -7.30 7.14 -17.58
CA LYS A 150 -6.68 5.81 -17.78
C LYS A 150 -6.74 4.91 -16.55
N LEU A 151 -6.86 5.48 -15.36
CA LEU A 151 -6.77 4.73 -14.12
C LEU A 151 -8.14 4.61 -13.42
N SER A 152 -8.33 3.51 -12.69
CA SER A 152 -9.54 3.35 -11.87
C SER A 152 -9.51 4.31 -10.66
N THR A 153 -10.69 4.70 -10.17
CA THR A 153 -10.86 5.52 -8.97
C THR A 153 -10.07 4.96 -7.77
N LYS A 154 -9.99 3.62 -7.65
CA LYS A 154 -9.19 2.98 -6.61
C LYS A 154 -7.69 3.28 -6.78
N THR A 155 -7.15 3.16 -7.99
CA THR A 155 -5.74 3.46 -8.28
C THR A 155 -5.45 4.94 -8.05
N LEU A 156 -6.37 5.84 -8.43
CA LEU A 156 -6.25 7.28 -8.17
C LEU A 156 -6.15 7.58 -6.68
N ARG A 157 -6.99 6.96 -5.84
CA ARG A 157 -6.89 7.07 -4.38
C ARG A 157 -5.54 6.60 -3.84
N GLU A 158 -5.00 5.53 -4.40
CA GLU A 158 -3.71 4.96 -3.98
C GLU A 158 -2.53 5.87 -4.36
N ILE A 159 -2.48 6.42 -5.59
CA ILE A 159 -1.39 7.33 -6.00
C ILE A 159 -1.47 8.68 -5.26
N ARG A 160 -2.68 9.21 -5.04
CA ARG A 160 -2.87 10.39 -4.17
C ARG A 160 -2.39 10.10 -2.74
N SER A 161 -2.67 8.90 -2.21
CA SER A 161 -2.20 8.50 -0.87
C SER A 161 -0.67 8.42 -0.78
N VAL A 162 0.02 7.98 -1.84
CA VAL A 162 1.49 8.00 -1.92
C VAL A 162 2.00 9.43 -1.82
N LEU A 163 1.52 10.33 -2.69
CA LEU A 163 1.91 11.74 -2.70
C LEU A 163 1.59 12.42 -1.37
N LYS A 164 0.36 12.25 -0.85
CA LYS A 164 -0.07 12.78 0.46
C LYS A 164 0.89 12.41 1.58
N ARG A 165 1.31 11.14 1.66
CA ARG A 165 2.19 10.63 2.71
C ARG A 165 3.63 11.13 2.55
N ALA A 166 4.11 11.24 1.31
CA ALA A 166 5.41 11.80 1.00
C ALA A 166 5.50 13.28 1.42
N VAL A 167 4.48 14.08 1.04
CA VAL A 167 4.40 15.50 1.42
C VAL A 167 4.21 15.67 2.93
N ALA A 168 3.38 14.85 3.59
CA ALA A 168 3.22 14.88 5.05
C ALA A 168 4.53 14.57 5.78
N ARG A 169 5.34 13.61 5.28
CA ARG A 169 6.66 13.35 5.83
C ARG A 169 7.60 14.54 5.64
N ALA A 170 7.59 15.16 4.46
CA ALA A 170 8.39 16.34 4.17
C ALA A 170 7.98 17.53 5.07
N GLN A 171 6.69 17.73 5.30
CA GLN A 171 6.13 18.73 6.21
C GLN A 171 6.60 18.51 7.65
N ALA A 172 6.54 17.26 8.14
CA ALA A 172 7.05 16.91 9.48
C ALA A 172 8.58 17.10 9.65
N ARG A 173 9.28 17.51 8.63
CA ARG A 173 10.72 17.82 8.58
C ARG A 173 11.00 19.21 8.04
N ASP A 174 10.01 20.06 8.11
CA ASP A 174 10.07 21.47 7.74
C ASP A 174 10.55 21.73 6.30
N LYS A 175 10.39 20.74 5.39
CA LYS A 175 10.73 20.92 3.97
C LYS A 175 9.63 21.67 3.20
N VAL A 176 8.40 21.69 3.73
CA VAL A 176 7.25 22.41 3.17
C VAL A 176 6.29 22.80 4.29
N LYS A 177 5.66 23.96 4.19
CA LYS A 177 4.77 24.52 5.22
C LYS A 177 3.44 23.75 5.34
N ARG A 178 2.86 23.33 4.23
CA ARG A 178 1.54 22.69 4.19
C ARG A 178 1.50 21.55 3.19
N ASN A 179 0.62 20.62 3.45
CA ASN A 179 0.35 19.51 2.54
C ASN A 179 -0.84 19.87 1.63
N VAL A 180 -0.53 20.39 0.45
CA VAL A 180 -1.55 20.81 -0.52
C VAL A 180 -2.41 19.65 -1.05
N VAL A 181 -1.89 18.41 -1.00
CA VAL A 181 -2.62 17.21 -1.43
C VAL A 181 -3.86 16.91 -0.59
N LEU A 182 -3.93 17.48 0.62
CA LEU A 182 -5.10 17.35 1.50
C LEU A 182 -6.31 18.12 0.97
N LEU A 183 -6.07 19.18 0.17
CA LEU A 183 -7.09 20.05 -0.39
C LEU A 183 -7.72 19.49 -1.67
N CYS A 184 -7.11 18.46 -2.25
CA CYS A 184 -7.52 17.90 -3.55
C CYS A 184 -8.44 16.69 -3.35
N GLU A 185 -9.45 16.56 -4.17
CA GLU A 185 -10.33 15.39 -4.21
C GLU A 185 -9.91 14.42 -5.32
N VAL A 186 -10.37 13.17 -5.19
CA VAL A 186 -10.10 12.16 -6.20
C VAL A 186 -11.25 12.10 -7.19
N PRO A 187 -11.02 12.42 -8.46
CA PRO A 187 -12.06 12.33 -9.47
C PRO A 187 -12.46 10.88 -9.71
N THR A 188 -13.64 10.66 -10.27
CA THR A 188 -14.06 9.35 -10.76
C THR A 188 -13.18 8.96 -11.94
N GLY A 189 -12.52 7.82 -11.82
CA GLY A 189 -11.69 7.24 -12.88
C GLY A 189 -12.42 6.15 -13.65
N GLN A 190 -11.67 5.39 -14.46
CA GLN A 190 -12.21 4.30 -15.25
C GLN A 190 -12.83 3.21 -14.34
N PRO A 191 -13.89 2.54 -14.78
CA PRO A 191 -14.44 1.40 -14.07
C PRO A 191 -13.37 0.34 -13.91
N GLY A 192 -13.24 -0.20 -12.71
CA GLY A 192 -12.36 -1.35 -12.46
C GLY A 192 -12.96 -2.61 -13.09
N ARG A 193 -12.13 -3.65 -13.26
CA ARG A 193 -12.63 -4.96 -13.64
C ARG A 193 -13.66 -5.42 -12.61
N PRO A 194 -14.92 -5.71 -13.01
CA PRO A 194 -15.93 -6.20 -12.08
C PRO A 194 -15.48 -7.53 -11.48
N SER A 195 -15.85 -7.76 -10.23
CA SER A 195 -15.68 -9.06 -9.59
C SER A 195 -16.66 -10.04 -10.26
N LYS A 196 -16.15 -11.21 -10.66
CA LYS A 196 -16.95 -12.25 -11.29
C LYS A 196 -17.15 -13.40 -10.30
N ALA A 197 -18.30 -14.05 -10.36
CA ALA A 197 -18.56 -15.33 -9.73
C ALA A 197 -18.98 -16.34 -10.79
N LEU A 198 -18.64 -17.59 -10.57
CA LEU A 198 -19.12 -18.72 -11.36
C LEU A 198 -20.60 -18.94 -11.09
N THR A 199 -21.38 -19.30 -12.13
CA THR A 199 -22.68 -19.89 -11.93
C THR A 199 -22.53 -21.30 -11.31
N PHE A 200 -23.63 -21.91 -10.87
CA PHE A 200 -23.60 -23.26 -10.33
C PHE A 200 -23.04 -24.26 -11.36
N GLU A 201 -23.50 -24.20 -12.60
CA GLU A 201 -23.08 -25.08 -13.70
C GLU A 201 -21.58 -24.89 -14.04
N GLN A 202 -21.10 -23.63 -14.04
CA GLN A 202 -19.70 -23.33 -14.27
C GLN A 202 -18.82 -23.82 -13.12
N ALA A 203 -19.31 -23.72 -11.89
CA ALA A 203 -18.62 -24.21 -10.71
C ALA A 203 -18.50 -25.73 -10.72
N ASP A 204 -19.59 -26.44 -11.05
CA ASP A 204 -19.59 -27.89 -11.16
C ASP A 204 -18.72 -28.41 -12.29
N ALA A 205 -18.78 -27.80 -13.48
CA ALA A 205 -17.87 -28.10 -14.58
C ALA A 205 -16.40 -27.89 -14.21
N LEU A 206 -16.09 -26.80 -13.46
CA LEU A 206 -14.73 -26.52 -12.99
C LEU A 206 -14.26 -27.55 -11.96
N LEU A 207 -15.12 -27.94 -11.03
CA LEU A 207 -14.82 -28.97 -10.03
C LEU A 207 -14.59 -30.33 -10.70
N SER A 208 -15.42 -30.71 -11.66
CA SER A 208 -15.27 -31.97 -12.43
C SER A 208 -13.95 -31.97 -13.22
N ALA A 209 -13.58 -30.85 -13.86
CA ALA A 209 -12.31 -30.73 -14.57
C ALA A 209 -11.11 -30.68 -13.61
N ALA A 210 -11.30 -30.35 -12.34
CA ALA A 210 -10.27 -30.27 -11.32
C ALA A 210 -10.00 -31.59 -10.61
N GLU A 211 -10.88 -32.58 -10.70
CA GLU A 211 -10.73 -33.91 -10.11
C GLU A 211 -9.84 -34.84 -10.95
N ASP A 212 -8.69 -34.30 -11.37
CA ASP A 212 -7.69 -34.99 -12.20
C ASP A 212 -6.53 -35.58 -11.40
N GLY A 213 -6.66 -35.63 -10.06
CA GLY A 213 -5.60 -36.09 -9.15
C GLY A 213 -4.40 -35.16 -9.02
N SER A 214 -4.39 -34.03 -9.71
CA SER A 214 -3.28 -33.07 -9.66
C SER A 214 -3.35 -32.17 -8.42
N ALA A 215 -2.18 -31.67 -7.99
CA ALA A 215 -2.12 -30.70 -6.91
C ALA A 215 -2.87 -29.39 -7.24
N MET A 216 -2.97 -29.01 -8.53
CA MET A 216 -3.73 -27.84 -8.94
C MET A 216 -5.23 -28.09 -8.92
N GLY A 217 -5.65 -29.29 -9.28
CA GLY A 217 -7.04 -29.73 -9.14
C GLY A 217 -7.49 -29.67 -7.69
N ALA A 218 -6.76 -30.30 -6.77
CA ALA A 218 -7.04 -30.25 -5.34
C ALA A 218 -7.05 -28.80 -4.79
N TYR A 219 -6.14 -27.96 -5.28
CA TYR A 219 -6.12 -26.52 -4.94
C TYR A 219 -7.42 -25.81 -5.33
N ILE A 220 -7.94 -26.08 -6.54
CA ILE A 220 -9.18 -25.49 -7.05
C ILE A 220 -10.38 -25.96 -6.22
N VAL A 221 -10.49 -27.28 -6.00
CA VAL A 221 -11.57 -27.89 -5.19
C VAL A 221 -11.59 -27.26 -3.80
N LEU A 222 -10.45 -27.22 -3.12
CA LEU A 222 -10.36 -26.65 -1.78
C LEU A 222 -10.65 -25.15 -1.77
N SER A 223 -10.13 -24.39 -2.75
CA SER A 223 -10.36 -22.95 -2.85
C SER A 223 -11.83 -22.61 -3.07
N LEU A 224 -12.49 -23.33 -3.98
CA LEU A 224 -13.90 -23.08 -4.33
C LEU A 224 -14.85 -23.51 -3.22
N LEU A 225 -14.59 -24.63 -2.55
CA LEU A 225 -15.49 -25.18 -1.55
C LEU A 225 -15.24 -24.69 -0.11
N THR A 226 -14.16 -23.96 0.13
CA THR A 226 -13.86 -23.38 1.47
C THR A 226 -13.76 -21.87 1.46
N GLY A 227 -13.68 -21.24 0.29
CA GLY A 227 -13.46 -19.80 0.14
C GLY A 227 -12.14 -19.32 0.71
N ALA A 228 -11.16 -20.20 0.95
CA ALA A 228 -9.84 -19.81 1.43
C ALA A 228 -9.13 -18.88 0.43
N ARG A 229 -8.33 -17.92 0.95
CA ARG A 229 -7.58 -16.99 0.08
C ARG A 229 -6.42 -17.71 -0.60
N THR A 230 -6.08 -17.26 -1.80
CA THR A 230 -4.94 -17.80 -2.55
C THR A 230 -3.64 -17.83 -1.74
N GLU A 231 -3.39 -16.79 -0.94
CA GLU A 231 -2.20 -16.70 -0.10
C GLU A 231 -2.24 -17.69 1.08
N GLU A 232 -3.43 -18.03 1.58
CA GLU A 232 -3.64 -19.00 2.65
C GLU A 232 -3.40 -20.42 2.15
N LEU A 233 -3.94 -20.77 0.99
CA LEU A 233 -3.74 -22.10 0.38
C LEU A 233 -2.29 -22.34 -0.04
N ARG A 234 -1.59 -21.33 -0.51
CA ARG A 234 -0.17 -21.44 -0.88
C ARG A 234 0.76 -21.73 0.31
N GLU A 235 0.30 -21.48 1.52
CA GLU A 235 1.01 -21.75 2.78
C GLU A 235 0.43 -22.95 3.54
N LEU A 236 -0.61 -23.57 3.01
CA LEU A 236 -1.27 -24.67 3.70
C LEU A 236 -0.31 -25.86 3.83
N ALA A 237 -0.10 -26.31 5.07
CA ALA A 237 0.69 -27.47 5.40
C ALA A 237 -0.23 -28.66 5.75
N TRP A 238 0.24 -29.87 5.55
CA TRP A 238 -0.47 -31.08 5.93
C TRP A 238 -0.76 -31.16 7.44
N SER A 239 0.12 -30.62 8.28
CA SER A 239 -0.10 -30.47 9.72
C SER A 239 -1.32 -29.61 10.08
N HIS A 240 -1.85 -28.85 9.14
CA HIS A 240 -3.06 -28.03 9.28
C HIS A 240 -4.30 -28.65 8.63
N VAL A 241 -4.17 -29.80 8.02
CA VAL A 241 -5.30 -30.64 7.62
C VAL A 241 -5.54 -31.64 8.77
N VAL A 242 -6.71 -31.58 9.39
CA VAL A 242 -6.97 -32.27 10.65
C VAL A 242 -8.21 -33.13 10.57
N THR A 243 -8.25 -34.21 11.33
CA THR A 243 -9.42 -35.03 11.55
C THR A 243 -9.80 -35.04 13.03
N TYR A 244 -11.07 -35.16 13.33
CA TYR A 244 -11.53 -35.31 14.71
C TYR A 244 -11.32 -36.74 15.19
N VAL A 245 -10.63 -36.89 16.32
CA VAL A 245 -10.36 -38.20 16.95
C VAL A 245 -11.15 -38.28 18.24
N PRO A 246 -12.23 -39.10 18.30
CA PRO A 246 -13.13 -39.19 19.46
C PRO A 246 -12.39 -39.56 20.76
N ASP A 247 -11.47 -40.51 20.72
CA ASP A 247 -10.70 -40.99 21.88
C ASP A 247 -9.83 -39.88 22.50
N ARG A 248 -9.34 -38.95 21.66
CA ARG A 248 -8.54 -37.77 22.10
C ARG A 248 -9.41 -36.54 22.37
N LYS A 249 -10.70 -36.62 22.09
CA LYS A 249 -11.66 -35.50 22.16
C LYS A 249 -11.14 -34.24 21.47
N GLY A 250 -10.47 -34.39 20.33
CA GLY A 250 -9.80 -33.28 19.67
C GLY A 250 -9.45 -33.49 18.21
N TRP A 251 -9.02 -32.40 17.58
CA TRP A 251 -8.57 -32.38 16.19
C TRP A 251 -7.08 -32.70 16.11
N VAL A 252 -6.74 -33.74 15.35
CA VAL A 252 -5.37 -34.24 15.15
C VAL A 252 -5.01 -34.12 13.68
N SER A 253 -3.75 -33.83 13.38
CA SER A 253 -3.27 -33.75 11.99
C SER A 253 -3.44 -35.09 11.25
N VAL A 254 -3.78 -35.02 9.96
CA VAL A 254 -3.80 -36.20 9.09
C VAL A 254 -2.44 -36.85 8.92
N GLU A 255 -1.34 -36.14 9.20
CA GLU A 255 0.02 -36.68 9.25
C GLU A 255 0.15 -37.72 10.37
N GLU A 256 -0.56 -37.53 11.49
CA GLU A 256 -0.53 -38.41 12.66
C GLU A 256 -1.69 -39.41 12.66
N ALA A 257 -2.94 -38.94 12.40
CA ALA A 257 -4.13 -39.73 12.54
C ALA A 257 -4.56 -40.43 11.23
N GLY A 258 -3.96 -40.08 10.09
CA GLY A 258 -4.39 -40.58 8.77
C GLY A 258 -5.75 -40.07 8.31
N TRP A 259 -6.36 -40.79 7.37
CA TRP A 259 -7.62 -40.44 6.70
C TRP A 259 -8.84 -41.30 7.11
N GLN A 260 -8.76 -41.94 8.29
CA GLN A 260 -9.78 -42.87 8.78
C GLN A 260 -10.91 -42.19 9.57
N GLY A 261 -10.82 -40.89 9.83
CA GLY A 261 -11.82 -40.14 10.58
C GLY A 261 -13.09 -39.87 9.79
N GLU A 262 -14.16 -39.52 10.52
CA GLU A 262 -15.46 -39.13 9.93
C GLU A 262 -15.53 -37.62 9.63
N GLU A 263 -14.85 -36.80 10.43
CA GLU A 263 -14.88 -35.37 10.30
C GLU A 263 -13.48 -34.82 10.04
N PHE A 264 -13.38 -33.97 9.02
CA PHE A 264 -12.13 -33.30 8.61
C PHE A 264 -12.28 -31.80 8.58
N ALA A 265 -11.19 -31.08 8.90
CA ALA A 265 -11.14 -29.63 8.86
C ALA A 265 -9.76 -29.12 8.39
N VAL A 266 -9.70 -27.85 8.04
CA VAL A 266 -8.44 -27.16 7.77
C VAL A 266 -8.28 -25.95 8.70
N TYR A 267 -7.09 -25.79 9.26
CA TYR A 267 -6.68 -24.61 10.00
C TYR A 267 -6.15 -23.56 9.05
N VAL A 268 -6.94 -22.53 8.78
CA VAL A 268 -6.52 -21.37 7.97
C VAL A 268 -5.89 -20.33 8.89
N TRP A 269 -4.67 -20.62 9.37
CA TRP A 269 -3.95 -19.81 10.34
C TRP A 269 -2.70 -19.14 9.77
N ARG A 270 -2.25 -19.55 8.59
CA ARG A 270 -1.05 -19.04 7.94
C ARG A 270 -1.31 -18.50 6.53
N SER A 271 -0.40 -17.68 6.05
CA SER A 271 -0.36 -17.23 4.65
C SER A 271 1.08 -16.92 4.23
N VAL A 272 1.35 -16.89 2.93
CA VAL A 272 2.67 -16.57 2.33
C VAL A 272 3.13 -15.12 2.59
N ARG A 273 2.73 -14.52 3.70
CA ARG A 273 3.14 -13.18 4.12
C ARG A 273 4.38 -13.23 5.00
N ARG A 274 5.08 -12.12 5.09
CA ARG A 274 6.20 -11.99 6.03
C ARG A 274 5.69 -12.23 7.46
N GLY A 275 6.26 -13.22 8.13
CA GLY A 275 5.83 -13.66 9.46
C GLY A 275 4.87 -14.85 9.46
N GLY A 276 4.44 -15.35 8.29
CA GLY A 276 3.66 -16.58 8.16
C GLY A 276 2.21 -16.51 8.66
N ASP A 277 1.74 -15.37 9.15
CA ASP A 277 0.37 -15.22 9.69
C ASP A 277 -0.64 -14.78 8.62
N THR A 278 -1.93 -14.97 8.91
CA THR A 278 -3.02 -14.42 8.10
C THR A 278 -3.00 -12.89 8.13
N LYS A 279 -3.79 -12.25 7.25
CA LYS A 279 -3.81 -10.78 7.12
C LYS A 279 -4.06 -10.04 8.44
N THR A 280 -4.85 -10.65 9.33
CA THR A 280 -5.10 -10.22 10.70
C THR A 280 -5.31 -11.44 11.57
N SER A 281 -5.01 -11.40 12.86
CA SER A 281 -5.28 -12.50 13.81
C SER A 281 -6.76 -12.91 13.81
N LYS A 282 -7.67 -11.96 13.57
CA LYS A 282 -9.13 -12.20 13.42
C LYS A 282 -9.48 -13.00 12.16
N SER A 283 -8.56 -13.18 11.22
CA SER A 283 -8.80 -14.00 10.01
C SER A 283 -8.46 -15.46 10.19
N ARG A 284 -7.91 -15.86 11.35
CA ARG A 284 -7.66 -17.26 11.69
C ARG A 284 -9.01 -17.97 11.89
N ARG A 285 -9.18 -19.10 11.27
CA ARG A 285 -10.42 -19.88 11.33
C ARG A 285 -10.14 -21.34 11.07
N THR A 286 -11.02 -22.20 11.58
CA THR A 286 -11.07 -23.63 11.28
C THR A 286 -12.29 -23.87 10.42
N LEU A 287 -12.09 -24.48 9.26
CA LEU A 287 -13.15 -24.77 8.31
C LEU A 287 -13.34 -26.26 8.20
N LYS A 288 -14.54 -26.75 8.50
CA LYS A 288 -14.94 -28.14 8.22
C LYS A 288 -14.85 -28.39 6.71
N LEU A 289 -14.30 -29.51 6.31
CA LEU A 289 -14.13 -29.86 4.90
C LEU A 289 -15.38 -30.57 4.35
N PRO A 290 -15.91 -30.09 3.23
CA PRO A 290 -16.88 -30.88 2.44
C PRO A 290 -16.25 -32.20 1.99
N ARG A 291 -17.09 -33.26 1.85
CA ARG A 291 -16.63 -34.61 1.46
C ARG A 291 -15.75 -34.60 0.19
N ARG A 292 -16.13 -33.81 -0.80
CA ARG A 292 -15.38 -33.66 -2.06
C ARG A 292 -13.93 -33.14 -1.83
N CYS A 293 -13.72 -32.23 -0.87
CA CYS A 293 -12.40 -31.81 -0.46
C CYS A 293 -11.60 -32.92 0.22
N VAL A 294 -12.26 -33.71 1.08
CA VAL A 294 -11.60 -34.81 1.81
C VAL A 294 -11.07 -35.85 0.84
N VAL A 295 -11.93 -36.32 -0.08
CA VAL A 295 -11.56 -37.32 -1.11
C VAL A 295 -10.38 -36.80 -1.96
N THR A 296 -10.47 -35.55 -2.42
CA THR A 296 -9.45 -34.98 -3.29
C THR A 296 -8.12 -34.78 -2.56
N LEU A 297 -8.15 -34.37 -1.28
CA LEU A 297 -6.94 -34.20 -0.46
C LEU A 297 -6.32 -35.53 -0.07
N ALA A 298 -7.13 -36.59 0.22
CA ALA A 298 -6.64 -37.92 0.48
C ALA A 298 -5.90 -38.49 -0.73
N ALA A 299 -6.49 -38.41 -1.92
CA ALA A 299 -5.84 -38.82 -3.16
C ALA A 299 -4.54 -38.04 -3.43
N LEU A 300 -4.53 -36.73 -3.17
CA LEU A 300 -3.30 -35.91 -3.29
C LEU A 300 -2.23 -36.35 -2.27
N TRP A 301 -2.66 -36.68 -1.05
CA TRP A 301 -1.76 -37.19 -0.02
C TRP A 301 -1.06 -38.48 -0.49
N ASP A 302 -1.79 -39.44 -1.05
CA ASP A 302 -1.21 -40.68 -1.57
C ASP A 302 -0.28 -40.39 -2.75
N ASN A 303 -0.67 -39.56 -3.68
CA ASN A 303 0.15 -39.18 -4.84
C ASN A 303 1.48 -38.47 -4.46
N GLN A 304 1.53 -37.86 -3.27
CA GLN A 304 2.74 -37.19 -2.76
C GLN A 304 3.57 -38.08 -1.83
N ALA A 305 3.19 -39.35 -1.59
CA ALA A 305 3.87 -40.22 -0.62
C ALA A 305 5.37 -40.34 -0.87
N ALA A 306 5.78 -40.58 -2.11
CA ALA A 306 7.20 -40.70 -2.48
C ALA A 306 7.98 -39.40 -2.24
N ALA A 307 7.41 -38.23 -2.57
CA ALA A 307 8.04 -36.94 -2.36
C ALA A 307 8.17 -36.62 -0.86
N ARG A 308 7.15 -36.95 -0.06
CA ARG A 308 7.20 -36.78 1.40
C ARG A 308 8.24 -37.67 2.05
N ALA A 309 8.37 -38.93 1.60
CA ALA A 309 9.35 -39.87 2.13
C ALA A 309 10.79 -39.36 2.04
N ILE A 310 11.11 -38.55 1.02
CA ILE A 310 12.43 -37.92 0.86
C ILE A 310 12.48 -36.48 1.39
N GLY A 311 11.47 -36.05 2.17
CA GLY A 311 11.41 -34.70 2.75
C GLY A 311 11.18 -33.57 1.75
N LYS A 312 10.82 -33.89 0.49
CA LYS A 312 10.52 -32.86 -0.52
C LYS A 312 9.16 -32.21 -0.26
N GLY A 313 9.11 -30.91 -0.25
CA GLY A 313 7.87 -30.14 -0.10
C GLY A 313 7.64 -29.58 1.30
N ALA A 314 8.57 -29.75 2.24
CA ALA A 314 8.53 -29.16 3.59
C ALA A 314 7.16 -29.22 4.29
N GLY A 315 6.39 -30.31 4.09
CA GLY A 315 5.04 -30.49 4.64
C GLY A 315 3.93 -29.68 3.98
N LEU A 316 4.21 -28.97 2.88
CA LEU A 316 3.19 -28.20 2.15
C LEU A 316 2.20 -29.12 1.42
N VAL A 317 0.91 -28.74 1.43
CA VAL A 317 -0.12 -29.44 0.64
C VAL A 317 0.05 -29.16 -0.85
N PHE A 318 0.46 -27.94 -1.23
CA PHE A 318 0.60 -27.50 -2.61
C PHE A 318 2.00 -26.96 -2.93
N PRO A 319 3.07 -27.79 -2.80
CA PRO A 319 4.42 -27.37 -3.17
C PRO A 319 4.56 -27.17 -4.69
N ASP A 320 5.55 -26.41 -5.11
CA ASP A 320 5.99 -26.39 -6.50
C ASP A 320 6.91 -27.58 -6.83
N GLU A 321 7.49 -27.60 -8.02
CA GLU A 321 8.36 -28.69 -8.49
C GLU A 321 9.65 -28.82 -7.67
N ASN A 322 10.09 -27.74 -7.03
CA ASN A 322 11.26 -27.70 -6.15
C ASN A 322 10.94 -28.07 -4.69
N GLY A 323 9.66 -28.17 -4.33
CA GLY A 323 9.21 -28.35 -2.96
C GLY A 323 8.89 -27.04 -2.23
N ASP A 324 9.01 -25.91 -2.89
CA ASP A 324 8.78 -24.57 -2.34
C ASP A 324 7.32 -24.12 -2.48
N LYS A 325 7.01 -22.98 -1.83
CA LYS A 325 5.70 -22.33 -1.96
C LYS A 325 5.46 -21.84 -3.39
N ARG A 326 4.39 -22.32 -4.02
CA ARG A 326 4.03 -21.94 -5.39
C ARG A 326 3.98 -20.42 -5.57
N GLY A 327 4.65 -19.90 -6.59
CA GLY A 327 4.53 -18.50 -6.99
C GLY A 327 3.11 -18.14 -7.48
N PRO A 328 2.62 -16.89 -7.25
CA PRO A 328 1.25 -16.50 -7.62
C PRO A 328 1.00 -16.60 -9.13
N MET A 329 2.00 -16.35 -9.96
CA MET A 329 1.89 -16.48 -11.41
C MET A 329 1.84 -17.93 -11.87
N ASN A 330 2.49 -18.87 -11.15
CA ASN A 330 2.43 -20.29 -11.43
C ASN A 330 1.03 -20.83 -11.09
N VAL A 331 0.47 -20.42 -9.95
CA VAL A 331 -0.92 -20.75 -9.60
C VAL A 331 -1.88 -20.21 -10.66
N LEU A 332 -1.74 -18.95 -11.09
CA LEU A 332 -2.60 -18.37 -12.12
C LEU A 332 -2.53 -19.12 -13.45
N ARG A 333 -1.32 -19.46 -13.93
CA ARG A 333 -1.15 -20.20 -15.18
C ARG A 333 -1.75 -21.61 -15.11
N ALA A 334 -1.51 -22.32 -14.01
CA ALA A 334 -2.04 -23.65 -13.78
C ALA A 334 -3.58 -23.64 -13.66
N PHE A 335 -4.13 -22.70 -12.88
CA PHE A 335 -5.58 -22.49 -12.77
C PHE A 335 -6.23 -22.25 -14.14
N ARG A 336 -5.65 -21.37 -14.97
CA ARG A 336 -6.19 -21.06 -16.30
C ARG A 336 -6.21 -22.25 -17.25
N ARG A 337 -5.31 -23.22 -17.06
CA ARG A 337 -5.36 -24.49 -17.84
C ARG A 337 -6.57 -25.32 -17.45
N VAL A 338 -6.85 -25.48 -16.17
CA VAL A 338 -8.01 -26.22 -15.68
C VAL A 338 -9.30 -25.49 -16.04
N ALA A 339 -9.36 -24.18 -15.90
CA ALA A 339 -10.53 -23.38 -16.29
C ALA A 339 -10.89 -23.55 -17.79
N ARG A 340 -9.88 -23.64 -18.69
CA ARG A 340 -10.15 -23.93 -20.12
C ARG A 340 -10.68 -25.33 -20.34
N ARG A 341 -10.20 -26.33 -19.58
CA ARG A 341 -10.76 -27.71 -19.65
C ARG A 341 -12.21 -27.77 -19.22
N ALA A 342 -12.59 -26.89 -18.29
CA ALA A 342 -13.97 -26.70 -17.84
C ALA A 342 -14.83 -25.86 -18.80
N GLY A 343 -14.35 -25.51 -19.99
CA GLY A 343 -15.08 -24.69 -20.96
C GLY A 343 -15.11 -23.19 -20.65
N LEU A 344 -14.33 -22.71 -19.64
CA LEU A 344 -14.27 -21.31 -19.28
C LEU A 344 -13.22 -20.56 -20.10
N ASN A 345 -13.45 -19.26 -20.39
CA ASN A 345 -12.39 -18.41 -20.94
C ASN A 345 -11.33 -18.15 -19.86
N GLY A 346 -10.27 -18.95 -19.83
CA GLY A 346 -9.22 -18.88 -18.82
C GLY A 346 -8.53 -17.51 -18.72
N ALA A 347 -8.53 -16.68 -19.76
CA ALA A 347 -7.94 -15.34 -19.71
C ALA A 347 -8.73 -14.39 -18.77
N GLU A 348 -10.03 -14.65 -18.64
CA GLU A 348 -10.93 -13.81 -17.85
C GLU A 348 -11.01 -14.21 -16.38
N TRP A 349 -10.46 -15.35 -15.99
CA TRP A 349 -10.58 -15.89 -14.64
C TRP A 349 -9.24 -15.88 -13.90
N THR A 350 -9.33 -15.70 -12.59
CA THR A 350 -8.18 -15.77 -11.66
C THR A 350 -8.56 -16.60 -10.42
N PRO A 351 -7.59 -17.20 -9.70
CA PRO A 351 -7.88 -17.96 -8.49
C PRO A 351 -8.63 -17.18 -7.40
N ARG A 352 -8.53 -15.85 -7.40
CA ARG A 352 -9.28 -15.02 -6.45
C ARG A 352 -10.79 -15.13 -6.64
N GLU A 353 -11.22 -15.34 -7.86
CA GLU A 353 -12.65 -15.43 -8.20
C GLU A 353 -13.31 -16.72 -7.70
N LEU A 354 -12.54 -17.76 -7.36
CA LEU A 354 -13.06 -18.95 -6.67
C LEU A 354 -13.67 -18.59 -5.31
N ARG A 355 -13.01 -17.73 -4.55
CA ARG A 355 -13.56 -17.23 -3.29
C ARG A 355 -14.77 -16.32 -3.50
N HIS A 356 -14.82 -15.53 -4.57
CA HIS A 356 -16.01 -14.76 -4.93
C HIS A 356 -17.16 -15.70 -5.25
N SER A 357 -16.90 -16.74 -6.04
CA SER A 357 -17.88 -17.77 -6.38
C SER A 357 -18.40 -18.52 -5.14
N PHE A 358 -17.52 -18.89 -4.20
CA PHE A 358 -17.93 -19.50 -2.92
C PHE A 358 -18.95 -18.63 -2.18
N VAL A 359 -18.68 -17.31 -2.06
CA VAL A 359 -19.59 -16.39 -1.38
C VAL A 359 -20.90 -16.25 -2.14
N SER A 360 -20.86 -16.11 -3.47
CA SER A 360 -22.04 -15.97 -4.31
C SER A 360 -22.92 -17.21 -4.22
N LEU A 361 -22.35 -18.40 -4.42
CA LEU A 361 -23.08 -19.67 -4.37
C LEU A 361 -23.73 -19.92 -3.00
N LEU A 362 -23.05 -19.58 -1.90
CA LEU A 362 -23.65 -19.67 -0.56
C LEU A 362 -24.77 -18.66 -0.34
N SER A 363 -24.60 -17.44 -0.86
CA SER A 363 -25.64 -16.42 -0.82
C SER A 363 -26.87 -16.85 -1.62
N ASP A 364 -26.67 -17.41 -2.82
CA ASP A 364 -27.73 -17.91 -3.67
C ASP A 364 -28.46 -19.13 -3.07
N SER A 365 -27.77 -19.90 -2.21
CA SER A 365 -28.37 -20.98 -1.43
C SER A 365 -29.14 -20.50 -0.18
N GLY A 366 -29.24 -19.20 0.06
CA GLY A 366 -29.96 -18.61 1.18
C GLY A 366 -29.16 -18.54 2.49
N MET A 367 -27.84 -18.81 2.49
CA MET A 367 -27.04 -18.70 3.71
C MET A 367 -26.90 -17.23 4.17
N PRO A 368 -27.15 -16.92 5.46
CA PRO A 368 -27.00 -15.57 6.00
C PRO A 368 -25.60 -14.98 5.80
N LEU A 369 -25.53 -13.68 5.45
CA LEU A 369 -24.27 -12.98 5.16
C LEU A 369 -23.28 -13.00 6.32
N GLU A 370 -23.77 -12.99 7.56
CA GLU A 370 -22.96 -13.07 8.77
C GLU A 370 -22.23 -14.42 8.87
N GLN A 371 -22.90 -15.50 8.49
CA GLN A 371 -22.31 -16.84 8.47
C GLN A 371 -21.27 -16.93 7.36
N ILE A 372 -21.60 -16.43 6.16
CA ILE A 372 -20.65 -16.36 5.04
C ILE A 372 -19.42 -15.50 5.42
N ALA A 373 -19.62 -14.35 6.06
CA ALA A 373 -18.54 -13.48 6.52
C ALA A 373 -17.59 -14.19 7.49
N ARG A 374 -18.13 -15.00 8.41
CA ARG A 374 -17.34 -15.85 9.34
C ARG A 374 -16.52 -16.89 8.58
N LEU A 375 -17.13 -17.61 7.65
CA LEU A 375 -16.45 -18.64 6.84
C LEU A 375 -15.28 -18.06 6.04
N VAL A 376 -15.46 -16.90 5.44
CA VAL A 376 -14.38 -16.25 4.68
C VAL A 376 -13.43 -15.41 5.54
N GLY A 377 -13.69 -15.23 6.86
CA GLY A 377 -12.84 -14.46 7.77
C GLY A 377 -12.81 -12.98 7.41
N HIS A 378 -13.96 -12.36 7.20
CA HIS A 378 -14.15 -10.93 7.16
C HIS A 378 -14.42 -10.40 8.58
N SER A 379 -13.94 -9.20 8.88
CA SER A 379 -14.14 -8.57 10.20
C SER A 379 -15.55 -8.01 10.40
N GLY A 380 -16.41 -8.06 9.36
CA GLY A 380 -17.79 -7.59 9.36
C GLY A 380 -18.48 -7.84 8.02
N THR A 381 -19.79 -7.67 7.97
CA THR A 381 -20.63 -7.88 6.77
C THR A 381 -20.38 -6.85 5.68
N ASN A 382 -20.00 -5.61 6.03
CA ASN A 382 -19.80 -4.50 5.07
C ASN A 382 -18.88 -4.87 3.89
N VAL A 383 -17.82 -5.68 4.13
CA VAL A 383 -16.92 -6.12 3.05
C VAL A 383 -17.63 -7.12 2.15
N THR A 384 -18.43 -8.02 2.73
CA THR A 384 -19.21 -9.02 2.00
C THR A 384 -20.30 -8.31 1.19
N GLU A 385 -21.07 -7.43 1.79
CA GLU A 385 -22.10 -6.63 1.10
C GLU A 385 -21.51 -5.76 -0.03
N THR A 386 -20.44 -5.00 0.24
CA THR A 386 -19.85 -4.07 -0.75
C THR A 386 -19.33 -4.81 -1.98
N ILE A 387 -18.73 -5.99 -1.79
CA ILE A 387 -18.13 -6.77 -2.87
C ILE A 387 -19.19 -7.56 -3.65
N TYR A 388 -20.21 -8.05 -2.97
CA TYR A 388 -21.20 -9.00 -3.51
C TYR A 388 -22.59 -8.39 -3.71
N ARG A 389 -22.77 -7.10 -3.41
CA ARG A 389 -24.07 -6.38 -3.51
C ARG A 389 -24.79 -6.55 -4.85
N HIS A 390 -24.06 -6.73 -5.93
CA HIS A 390 -24.63 -6.94 -7.26
C HIS A 390 -25.02 -8.39 -7.55
N GLN A 391 -24.64 -9.32 -6.67
CA GLN A 391 -24.87 -10.77 -6.81
C GLN A 391 -25.79 -11.31 -5.71
N ILE A 392 -26.15 -10.46 -4.72
CA ILE A 392 -27.15 -10.77 -3.70
C ILE A 392 -28.51 -10.52 -4.32
N ARG A 393 -29.46 -11.45 -4.13
CA ARG A 393 -30.82 -11.31 -4.64
C ARG A 393 -31.39 -9.94 -4.31
N PRO A 394 -31.96 -9.22 -5.28
CA PRO A 394 -32.46 -7.85 -5.06
C PRO A 394 -33.74 -7.81 -4.21
N VAL A 395 -34.42 -8.93 -4.04
CA VAL A 395 -35.66 -9.02 -3.28
C VAL A 395 -35.39 -9.74 -1.95
N ILE A 396 -35.64 -9.07 -0.85
CA ILE A 396 -35.58 -9.65 0.51
C ILE A 396 -36.96 -10.28 0.76
N GLU A 397 -37.10 -11.53 0.43
CA GLU A 397 -38.38 -12.27 0.57
C GLU A 397 -38.64 -12.70 2.02
N ASP A 398 -37.59 -12.91 2.83
CA ASP A 398 -37.69 -13.43 4.20
C ASP A 398 -38.55 -12.55 5.11
N GLY A 399 -38.56 -11.26 4.92
CA GLY A 399 -39.40 -10.33 5.70
C GLY A 399 -40.88 -10.45 5.38
N ALA A 400 -41.22 -10.57 4.11
CA ALA A 400 -42.61 -10.73 3.69
C ALA A 400 -43.16 -12.09 4.17
N THR A 401 -42.43 -13.18 3.93
CA THR A 401 -42.81 -14.53 4.39
C THR A 401 -42.94 -14.62 5.91
N ALA A 402 -42.04 -13.98 6.69
CA ALA A 402 -42.14 -13.93 8.13
C ALA A 402 -43.35 -13.10 8.61
N MET A 403 -43.65 -12.01 7.93
CA MET A 403 -44.84 -11.19 8.26
C MET A 403 -46.14 -11.90 7.91
N ASP A 404 -46.17 -12.65 6.80
CA ASP A 404 -47.31 -13.49 6.43
C ASP A 404 -47.53 -14.65 7.43
N GLN A 405 -46.45 -15.16 8.01
CA GLN A 405 -46.54 -16.18 9.09
C GLN A 405 -46.99 -15.56 10.41
N LEU A 406 -46.55 -14.34 10.75
CA LEU A 406 -46.94 -13.66 11.99
C LEU A 406 -48.37 -13.09 11.93
N PHE A 407 -48.78 -12.68 10.75
CA PHE A 407 -50.08 -12.05 10.50
C PHE A 407 -50.75 -12.68 9.30
N PRO A 408 -51.18 -13.95 9.43
CA PRO A 408 -51.91 -14.60 8.34
C PRO A 408 -53.18 -13.80 8.06
N GLY A 409 -53.27 -13.25 6.83
CA GLY A 409 -54.48 -12.55 6.42
C GLY A 409 -55.69 -13.40 6.58
N SER A 410 -56.80 -12.86 7.07
CA SER A 410 -58.11 -13.52 7.01
C SER A 410 -58.47 -13.71 5.54
N HIS A 411 -58.24 -14.93 5.04
CA HIS A 411 -58.66 -15.31 3.70
C HIS A 411 -60.17 -15.23 3.60
N GLY A 412 -60.66 -14.15 3.06
CA GLY A 412 -61.90 -14.24 2.30
C GLY A 412 -61.53 -14.94 1.00
N GLU A 413 -62.02 -16.16 0.80
CA GLU A 413 -61.99 -16.83 -0.50
C GLU A 413 -62.59 -15.94 -1.59
N PRO A 414 -62.03 -15.99 -2.83
CA PRO A 414 -62.59 -15.26 -3.96
C PRO A 414 -63.98 -15.78 -4.42
#